data_165ed3c21dd5261b756d08b2526d6a82
#
_entry.id   165ed3c21dd5261b756d08b2526d6a82
#
_cell.length_a   1.000
_cell.length_b   1.000
_cell.length_c   1.000
_cell.angle_alpha   90.00
_cell.angle_beta   90.00
_cell.angle_gamma   90.00
#
_symmetry.space_group_name_H-M   'P 1'
#
loop_
_entity.id
_entity.type
_entity.pdbx_description
1 polymer ?
#
loop_
_entity_poly.entity_id
_entity_poly.type
_entity_poly.pdbx_seq_one_letter_code
_entity_poly.pdbx_strand_id
1 'polypeptide(L)'
;KLDSTYYYTDENGIIHLDNLDTGWYKVVEVEPAPGFTIKEPAEQILYVEHDKLAEITFENTPLNGIVVEKYDSVTHAALPGCTFQLRYLAGTSGTGGTIIGQKVTGKNGTCIWTGLTPGTYVIEEVDPADGYSIINSSETVFIADGGEQSVITVRFTNSPDGSLLIRKVCSVNPGVTLANAEFKIMYSDGTLIGDTNGIYRTDEHGEIRIDGLKPGKSVIVTETQAPAGFMIDTQSQTVQIKEGRTVSLTFKNQPKGSIIIQKRDSQTNQPLAGAEFRVTTAAGCEVGLDGVIGTSSLTQNGIFRTDSSGEIKITNLAP
;
A
#
# COMPACT_ATOMS: atom_id res chain seq x y z
N LYS A 1 21.03 -40.22 34.20
CA LYS A 1 21.50 -41.17 33.19
C LYS A 1 20.56 -40.97 31.98
N LEU A 2 21.08 -40.38 30.92
CA LEU A 2 20.33 -40.32 29.66
C LEU A 2 20.00 -41.76 29.27
N ASP A 3 18.74 -42.00 29.00
CA ASP A 3 18.32 -43.28 28.44
C ASP A 3 18.87 -43.38 27.02
N SER A 4 19.12 -44.58 26.49
CA SER A 4 19.71 -44.80 25.18
C SER A 4 18.71 -44.53 24.04
N THR A 5 17.79 -43.63 24.23
CA THR A 5 16.73 -43.25 23.27
C THR A 5 17.19 -42.14 22.35
N TYR A 6 16.83 -42.24 21.08
CA TYR A 6 16.99 -41.14 20.13
C TYR A 6 15.99 -40.05 20.45
N TYR A 7 16.40 -38.79 20.23
CA TYR A 7 15.55 -37.62 20.32
C TYR A 7 15.35 -37.07 18.93
N TYR A 8 14.17 -36.55 18.69
CA TYR A 8 13.80 -35.95 17.40
C TYR A 8 13.52 -34.47 17.60
N THR A 9 13.89 -33.66 16.61
CA THR A 9 13.53 -32.26 16.58
C THR A 9 12.03 -32.09 16.38
N ASP A 10 11.44 -31.11 17.06
CA ASP A 10 10.06 -30.67 16.85
C ASP A 10 9.89 -29.90 15.53
N GLU A 11 8.71 -29.36 15.28
CA GLU A 11 8.37 -28.54 14.09
C GLU A 11 9.21 -27.25 13.97
N ASN A 12 9.84 -26.80 15.06
CA ASN A 12 10.74 -25.65 15.10
C ASN A 12 12.21 -26.05 14.96
N GLY A 13 12.51 -27.32 14.79
CA GLY A 13 13.86 -27.84 14.73
C GLY A 13 14.55 -27.91 16.09
N ILE A 14 13.81 -27.96 17.20
CA ILE A 14 14.34 -27.90 18.57
C ILE A 14 14.15 -29.25 19.28
N ILE A 15 15.18 -29.66 20.03
CA ILE A 15 15.11 -30.68 21.07
C ILE A 15 15.36 -30.01 22.42
N HIS A 16 14.40 -30.05 23.33
CA HIS A 16 14.54 -29.54 24.68
C HIS A 16 14.67 -30.70 25.65
N LEU A 17 15.74 -30.71 26.43
CA LEU A 17 16.00 -31.71 27.48
C LEU A 17 16.11 -31.03 28.84
N ASP A 18 15.21 -31.40 29.75
CA ASP A 18 15.18 -30.89 31.12
C ASP A 18 15.82 -31.86 32.10
N ASN A 19 16.12 -31.36 33.30
CA ASN A 19 16.61 -32.13 34.45
C ASN A 19 17.88 -32.94 34.18
N LEU A 20 18.80 -32.34 33.40
CA LEU A 20 20.13 -32.91 33.20
C LEU A 20 21.05 -32.63 34.39
N ASP A 21 21.84 -33.62 34.77
CA ASP A 21 22.90 -33.43 35.77
C ASP A 21 23.99 -32.48 35.23
N THR A 22 24.62 -31.70 36.11
CA THR A 22 25.78 -30.85 35.75
C THR A 22 26.91 -31.71 35.22
N GLY A 23 27.46 -31.39 34.04
CA GLY A 23 28.56 -32.18 33.48
C GLY A 23 28.75 -32.00 31.97
N TRP A 24 29.66 -32.76 31.41
CA TRP A 24 29.96 -32.79 29.99
C TRP A 24 29.01 -33.73 29.27
N TYR A 25 28.41 -33.24 28.17
CA TYR A 25 27.55 -34.01 27.28
C TYR A 25 28.12 -34.00 25.88
N LYS A 26 28.00 -35.15 25.20
CA LYS A 26 28.25 -35.27 23.77
C LYS A 26 26.91 -35.48 23.06
N VAL A 27 26.63 -34.61 22.10
CA VAL A 27 25.45 -34.71 21.21
C VAL A 27 25.94 -35.12 19.84
N VAL A 28 25.26 -36.12 19.25
CA VAL A 28 25.61 -36.66 17.94
C VAL A 28 24.36 -36.64 17.10
N GLU A 29 24.41 -36.04 15.93
CA GLU A 29 23.37 -36.17 14.91
C GLU A 29 23.61 -37.51 14.19
N VAL A 30 22.64 -38.42 14.28
CA VAL A 30 22.74 -39.77 13.72
C VAL A 30 22.00 -39.94 12.40
N GLU A 31 20.99 -39.09 12.17
CA GLU A 31 20.19 -39.10 10.93
C GLU A 31 19.75 -37.64 10.64
N PRO A 32 19.98 -37.13 9.41
CA PRO A 32 19.54 -35.80 9.04
C PRO A 32 18.05 -35.75 8.76
N ALA A 33 17.47 -34.56 8.72
CA ALA A 33 16.10 -34.39 8.26
C ALA A 33 15.94 -34.90 6.81
N PRO A 34 14.75 -35.40 6.41
CA PRO A 34 14.49 -35.87 5.05
C PRO A 34 14.84 -34.81 4.01
N GLY A 35 15.65 -35.19 3.00
CA GLY A 35 16.11 -34.27 1.95
C GLY A 35 17.38 -33.47 2.29
N PHE A 36 18.05 -33.82 3.41
CA PHE A 36 19.31 -33.20 3.83
C PHE A 36 20.41 -34.25 4.05
N THR A 37 21.66 -33.82 4.14
CA THR A 37 22.79 -34.57 4.67
C THR A 37 23.34 -33.88 5.90
N ILE A 38 23.98 -34.67 6.78
CA ILE A 38 24.70 -34.14 7.95
C ILE A 38 25.84 -33.26 7.46
N LYS A 39 25.91 -32.04 7.99
CA LYS A 39 27.05 -31.14 7.83
C LYS A 39 28.02 -31.37 8.98
N GLU A 40 29.26 -31.74 8.68
CA GLU A 40 30.28 -31.96 9.73
C GLU A 40 30.60 -30.65 10.52
N PRO A 41 30.80 -30.74 11.81
CA PRO A 41 30.91 -31.96 12.61
C PRO A 41 29.55 -32.53 13.03
N ALA A 42 29.36 -33.84 12.79
CA ALA A 42 28.19 -34.57 13.25
C ALA A 42 28.07 -34.71 14.77
N GLU A 43 29.13 -34.42 15.48
CA GLU A 43 29.16 -34.45 16.96
C GLU A 43 29.70 -33.16 17.55
N GLN A 44 29.13 -32.77 18.69
CA GLN A 44 29.57 -31.61 19.45
C GLN A 44 29.51 -31.93 20.94
N ILE A 45 30.37 -31.27 21.70
CA ILE A 45 30.49 -31.45 23.17
C ILE A 45 30.17 -30.12 23.84
N LEU A 46 29.29 -30.16 24.85
CA LEU A 46 28.95 -29.00 25.65
C LEU A 46 28.94 -29.33 27.13
N TYR A 47 29.11 -28.31 27.98
CA TYR A 47 29.03 -28.43 29.44
C TYR A 47 27.70 -27.87 29.93
N VAL A 48 26.93 -28.65 30.67
CA VAL A 48 25.68 -28.21 31.31
C VAL A 48 26.02 -27.75 32.73
N GLU A 49 25.76 -26.49 33.02
CA GLU A 49 25.90 -25.90 34.35
C GLU A 49 24.59 -25.97 35.13
N HIS A 50 24.69 -25.93 36.46
CA HIS A 50 23.52 -25.86 37.34
C HIS A 50 22.69 -24.58 37.07
N ASP A 51 21.37 -24.71 36.92
CA ASP A 51 20.43 -23.64 36.71
C ASP A 51 20.69 -22.75 35.47
N LYS A 52 21.40 -23.26 34.45
CA LYS A 52 21.62 -22.57 33.18
C LYS A 52 21.17 -23.40 31.99
N LEU A 53 20.61 -22.70 31.00
CA LEU A 53 20.38 -23.30 29.70
C LEU A 53 21.70 -23.36 28.92
N ALA A 54 22.04 -24.54 28.41
CA ALA A 54 23.14 -24.73 27.47
C ALA A 54 22.52 -25.00 26.07
N GLU A 55 22.98 -24.28 25.06
CA GLU A 55 22.48 -24.39 23.69
C GLU A 55 23.59 -24.89 22.77
N ILE A 56 23.17 -25.69 21.78
CA ILE A 56 24.04 -26.22 20.74
C ILE A 56 23.29 -26.29 19.44
N THR A 57 23.92 -25.95 18.32
CA THR A 57 23.28 -25.91 17.00
C THR A 57 23.98 -26.88 16.05
N PHE A 58 23.22 -27.69 15.35
CA PHE A 58 23.63 -28.49 14.20
C PHE A 58 23.01 -27.95 12.93
N GLU A 59 23.76 -27.98 11.84
CA GLU A 59 23.29 -27.57 10.52
C GLU A 59 23.32 -28.77 9.57
N ASN A 60 22.31 -28.90 8.72
CA ASN A 60 22.30 -29.87 7.64
C ASN A 60 22.42 -29.21 6.27
N THR A 61 23.03 -29.93 5.33
CA THR A 61 23.13 -29.49 3.94
C THR A 61 22.00 -30.12 3.11
N PRO A 62 21.18 -29.34 2.42
CA PRO A 62 20.12 -29.88 1.58
C PRO A 62 20.68 -30.68 0.38
N LEU A 63 20.03 -31.80 0.06
CA LEU A 63 20.32 -32.61 -1.13
C LEU A 63 19.59 -31.99 -2.34
N ASN A 64 20.30 -31.61 -3.38
CA ASN A 64 19.71 -31.01 -4.60
C ASN A 64 18.56 -30.10 -4.24
N GLY A 65 18.87 -28.92 -3.75
CA GLY A 65 17.90 -28.01 -3.21
C GLY A 65 17.90 -26.66 -3.91
N ILE A 66 16.79 -25.94 -3.76
CA ILE A 66 16.67 -24.54 -4.13
C ILE A 66 16.34 -23.77 -2.85
N VAL A 67 17.19 -22.82 -2.52
CA VAL A 67 16.99 -21.85 -1.44
C VAL A 67 16.53 -20.54 -2.06
N VAL A 68 15.41 -20.02 -1.59
CA VAL A 68 14.98 -18.66 -1.89
C VAL A 68 15.39 -17.76 -0.73
N GLU A 69 16.09 -16.70 -1.04
CA GLU A 69 16.38 -15.60 -0.12
C GLU A 69 15.58 -14.37 -0.55
N LYS A 70 14.75 -13.85 0.35
CA LYS A 70 13.85 -12.73 0.11
C LYS A 70 14.23 -11.52 0.95
N TYR A 71 14.30 -10.35 0.31
CA TYR A 71 14.73 -9.10 0.92
C TYR A 71 13.82 -7.92 0.56
N ASP A 72 13.77 -6.95 1.45
CA ASP A 72 13.27 -5.59 1.18
C ASP A 72 14.26 -4.86 0.26
N SER A 73 13.77 -4.23 -0.82
CA SER A 73 14.61 -3.55 -1.81
C SER A 73 15.31 -2.30 -1.29
N VAL A 74 14.76 -1.67 -0.23
CA VAL A 74 15.25 -0.40 0.33
C VAL A 74 16.18 -0.61 1.51
N THR A 75 15.76 -1.47 2.44
CA THR A 75 16.50 -1.70 3.70
C THR A 75 17.45 -2.89 3.62
N HIS A 76 17.27 -3.75 2.63
CA HIS A 76 17.97 -5.05 2.49
C HIS A 76 17.76 -5.99 3.67
N ALA A 77 16.74 -5.73 4.48
CA ALA A 77 16.35 -6.64 5.55
C ALA A 77 15.68 -7.90 4.99
N ALA A 78 15.85 -9.01 5.67
CA ALA A 78 15.16 -10.26 5.34
C ALA A 78 13.65 -10.07 5.40
N LEU A 79 12.92 -10.58 4.38
CA LEU A 79 11.48 -10.36 4.24
C LEU A 79 10.71 -11.68 4.41
N PRO A 80 10.09 -11.90 5.58
CA PRO A 80 9.24 -13.05 5.84
C PRO A 80 7.84 -12.89 5.22
N GLY A 81 7.10 -14.00 5.10
CA GLY A 81 5.69 -13.97 4.72
C GLY A 81 5.41 -13.94 3.22
N CYS A 82 6.44 -13.99 2.37
CA CYS A 82 6.25 -14.08 0.92
C CYS A 82 6.03 -15.53 0.49
N THR A 83 5.04 -15.78 -0.35
CA THR A 83 4.72 -17.12 -0.87
C THR A 83 5.36 -17.35 -2.23
N PHE A 84 6.13 -18.42 -2.32
CA PHE A 84 6.77 -18.89 -3.55
C PHE A 84 6.19 -20.20 -4.01
N GLN A 85 6.03 -20.35 -5.34
CA GLN A 85 5.66 -21.59 -6.00
C GLN A 85 6.85 -22.12 -6.78
N LEU A 86 7.15 -23.43 -6.62
CA LEU A 86 8.15 -24.12 -7.42
C LEU A 86 7.46 -24.96 -8.49
N ARG A 87 7.92 -24.86 -9.73
CA ARG A 87 7.45 -25.61 -10.88
C ARG A 87 8.61 -26.31 -11.60
N TYR A 88 8.46 -27.58 -11.93
CA TYR A 88 9.41 -28.37 -12.72
C TYR A 88 9.05 -28.33 -14.20
N LEU A 89 9.98 -27.90 -15.04
CA LEU A 89 9.82 -27.86 -16.51
C LEU A 89 10.40 -29.13 -17.15
N ALA A 90 9.67 -30.21 -17.20
CA ALA A 90 10.10 -31.47 -17.85
C ALA A 90 10.28 -31.30 -19.38
N GLY A 91 11.31 -30.59 -19.81
CA GLY A 91 11.64 -30.41 -21.24
C GLY A 91 10.66 -29.53 -22.03
N THR A 92 9.72 -28.86 -21.37
CA THR A 92 8.77 -27.93 -21.98
C THR A 92 9.23 -26.49 -21.80
N SER A 93 9.16 -25.69 -22.85
CA SER A 93 9.37 -24.23 -22.77
C SER A 93 8.05 -23.52 -22.43
N GLY A 94 8.11 -22.47 -21.58
CA GLY A 94 6.98 -21.62 -21.30
C GLY A 94 6.36 -21.82 -19.90
N THR A 95 5.08 -21.45 -19.75
CA THR A 95 4.34 -21.51 -18.48
C THR A 95 3.84 -22.92 -18.10
N GLY A 96 4.19 -23.92 -18.90
CA GLY A 96 3.93 -25.34 -18.63
C GLY A 96 4.80 -25.88 -17.50
N GLY A 97 4.58 -27.13 -17.12
CA GLY A 97 5.35 -27.85 -16.11
C GLY A 97 4.52 -28.26 -14.91
N THR A 98 5.11 -29.14 -14.08
CA THR A 98 4.44 -29.69 -12.90
C THR A 98 4.71 -28.82 -11.68
N ILE A 99 3.66 -28.38 -10.98
CA ILE A 99 3.80 -27.68 -9.70
C ILE A 99 4.29 -28.69 -8.66
N ILE A 100 5.43 -28.39 -8.05
CA ILE A 100 6.03 -29.18 -6.96
C ILE A 100 5.37 -28.79 -5.63
N GLY A 101 5.06 -27.50 -5.44
CA GLY A 101 4.41 -27.00 -4.24
C GLY A 101 4.68 -25.52 -3.99
N GLN A 102 4.10 -25.03 -2.91
CA GLN A 102 4.30 -23.65 -2.44
C GLN A 102 4.97 -23.64 -1.07
N LYS A 103 5.77 -22.62 -0.81
CA LYS A 103 6.39 -22.37 0.50
C LYS A 103 6.40 -20.88 0.81
N VAL A 104 6.31 -20.56 2.10
CA VAL A 104 6.33 -19.20 2.62
C VAL A 104 7.70 -18.94 3.24
N THR A 105 8.25 -17.73 3.03
CA THR A 105 9.52 -17.32 3.65
C THR A 105 9.36 -17.17 5.16
N GLY A 106 10.27 -17.78 5.91
CA GLY A 106 10.35 -17.73 7.37
C GLY A 106 10.91 -16.40 7.89
N LYS A 107 11.10 -16.29 9.22
CA LYS A 107 11.60 -15.07 9.88
C LYS A 107 12.94 -14.55 9.33
N ASN A 108 13.77 -15.44 8.79
CA ASN A 108 15.05 -15.12 8.16
C ASN A 108 14.91 -14.77 6.66
N GLY A 109 13.69 -14.62 6.13
CA GLY A 109 13.43 -14.32 4.72
C GLY A 109 13.71 -15.49 3.78
N THR A 110 13.82 -16.73 4.26
CA THR A 110 14.14 -17.87 3.40
C THR A 110 13.05 -18.91 3.36
N CYS A 111 12.96 -19.62 2.22
CA CYS A 111 12.30 -20.90 2.11
C CYS A 111 13.14 -21.84 1.25
N ILE A 112 12.98 -23.16 1.42
CA ILE A 112 13.82 -24.17 0.78
C ILE A 112 13.00 -25.34 0.26
N TRP A 113 13.32 -25.80 -0.96
CA TRP A 113 12.92 -27.09 -1.49
C TRP A 113 14.14 -28.02 -1.52
N THR A 114 13.97 -29.25 -1.10
CA THR A 114 15.02 -30.26 -1.00
C THR A 114 14.59 -31.55 -1.70
N GLY A 115 15.54 -32.43 -1.99
CA GLY A 115 15.26 -33.72 -2.64
C GLY A 115 14.78 -33.57 -4.08
N LEU A 116 15.21 -32.50 -4.77
CA LEU A 116 14.82 -32.21 -6.13
C LEU A 116 15.57 -33.09 -7.12
N THR A 117 14.89 -33.57 -8.18
CA THR A 117 15.51 -34.29 -9.28
C THR A 117 16.27 -33.30 -10.20
N PRO A 118 17.33 -33.77 -10.91
CA PRO A 118 17.96 -32.95 -11.94
C PRO A 118 16.95 -32.43 -12.98
N GLY A 119 17.14 -31.18 -13.45
CA GLY A 119 16.28 -30.56 -14.44
C GLY A 119 16.08 -29.08 -14.25
N THR A 120 15.20 -28.50 -15.04
CA THR A 120 14.89 -27.06 -15.02
C THR A 120 13.68 -26.77 -14.13
N TYR A 121 13.82 -25.75 -13.29
CA TYR A 121 12.78 -25.30 -12.37
C TYR A 121 12.50 -23.80 -12.57
N VAL A 122 11.24 -23.40 -12.37
CA VAL A 122 10.81 -22.02 -12.24
C VAL A 122 10.35 -21.78 -10.82
N ILE A 123 10.97 -20.80 -10.18
CA ILE A 123 10.57 -20.25 -8.88
C ILE A 123 9.76 -19.01 -9.16
N GLU A 124 8.52 -18.94 -8.70
CA GLU A 124 7.60 -17.84 -8.92
C GLU A 124 7.09 -17.31 -7.57
N GLU A 125 7.22 -16.02 -7.34
CA GLU A 125 6.55 -15.36 -6.22
C GLU A 125 5.08 -15.15 -6.58
N VAL A 126 4.18 -15.79 -5.83
CA VAL A 126 2.75 -15.76 -6.09
C VAL A 126 2.00 -14.83 -5.15
N ASP A 127 2.59 -14.51 -3.97
CA ASP A 127 2.00 -13.60 -3.00
C ASP A 127 3.10 -12.89 -2.22
N PRO A 128 3.17 -11.56 -2.25
CA PRO A 128 4.14 -10.78 -1.50
C PRO A 128 3.74 -10.68 -0.02
N ALA A 129 4.66 -10.28 0.84
CA ALA A 129 4.32 -9.88 2.20
C ALA A 129 3.42 -8.64 2.21
N ASP A 130 2.60 -8.49 3.27
CA ASP A 130 1.71 -7.33 3.44
C ASP A 130 2.49 -6.01 3.37
N GLY A 131 1.97 -5.06 2.58
CA GLY A 131 2.60 -3.75 2.38
C GLY A 131 3.77 -3.74 1.40
N TYR A 132 3.91 -4.80 0.60
CA TYR A 132 4.95 -4.91 -0.41
C TYR A 132 4.40 -5.22 -1.79
N SER A 133 5.13 -4.78 -2.81
CA SER A 133 4.88 -5.07 -4.22
C SER A 133 6.02 -5.91 -4.81
N ILE A 134 5.67 -6.92 -5.61
CA ILE A 134 6.63 -7.78 -6.31
C ILE A 134 7.36 -6.96 -7.37
N ILE A 135 8.71 -7.00 -7.38
CA ILE A 135 9.56 -6.38 -8.42
C ILE A 135 9.83 -7.38 -9.53
N ASN A 136 10.37 -8.54 -9.18
CA ASN A 136 10.63 -9.65 -10.08
C ASN A 136 9.82 -10.86 -9.61
N SER A 137 8.91 -11.33 -10.45
CA SER A 137 7.96 -12.39 -10.08
C SER A 137 8.53 -13.79 -10.23
N SER A 138 9.57 -14.02 -11.04
CA SER A 138 10.05 -15.38 -11.29
C SER A 138 11.51 -15.44 -11.73
N GLU A 139 12.16 -16.57 -11.39
CA GLU A 139 13.50 -16.95 -11.84
C GLU A 139 13.51 -18.41 -12.29
N THR A 140 14.36 -18.70 -13.27
CA THR A 140 14.54 -20.07 -13.78
C THR A 140 15.93 -20.58 -13.42
N VAL A 141 15.99 -21.77 -12.85
CA VAL A 141 17.23 -22.43 -12.45
C VAL A 141 17.33 -23.83 -13.03
N PHE A 142 18.56 -24.32 -13.18
CA PHE A 142 18.85 -25.66 -13.66
C PHE A 142 19.67 -26.42 -12.63
N ILE A 143 19.17 -27.57 -12.19
CA ILE A 143 19.88 -28.55 -11.34
C ILE A 143 20.50 -29.57 -12.27
N ALA A 144 21.84 -29.66 -12.25
CA ALA A 144 22.59 -30.57 -13.13
C ALA A 144 22.41 -32.04 -12.70
N ASP A 145 22.48 -32.96 -13.68
CA ASP A 145 22.54 -34.38 -13.45
C ASP A 145 23.97 -34.82 -13.09
N GLY A 146 24.13 -35.74 -12.14
CA GLY A 146 25.42 -36.36 -11.79
C GLY A 146 26.41 -35.51 -11.03
N GLY A 147 26.00 -34.37 -10.49
CA GLY A 147 26.82 -33.52 -9.61
C GLY A 147 26.73 -33.90 -8.14
N GLU A 148 27.81 -33.68 -7.37
CA GLU A 148 27.72 -33.61 -5.92
C GLU A 148 26.71 -32.53 -5.54
N GLN A 149 25.83 -32.82 -4.60
CA GLN A 149 24.79 -31.96 -3.99
C GLN A 149 24.72 -30.51 -4.49
N SER A 150 23.80 -30.22 -5.37
CA SER A 150 23.65 -28.86 -5.96
C SER A 150 22.61 -28.09 -5.18
N VAL A 151 23.04 -27.16 -4.32
CA VAL A 151 22.15 -26.18 -3.68
C VAL A 151 22.24 -24.87 -4.46
N ILE A 152 21.14 -24.47 -5.05
CA ILE A 152 21.05 -23.23 -5.80
C ILE A 152 20.34 -22.19 -4.92
N THR A 153 21.00 -21.06 -4.66
CA THR A 153 20.40 -19.93 -3.95
C THR A 153 19.89 -18.91 -4.97
N VAL A 154 18.62 -18.56 -4.85
CA VAL A 154 17.96 -17.54 -5.68
C VAL A 154 17.51 -16.38 -4.81
N ARG A 155 17.80 -15.16 -5.24
CA ARG A 155 17.50 -13.93 -4.49
C ARG A 155 16.37 -13.17 -5.15
N PHE A 156 15.38 -12.80 -4.34
CA PHE A 156 14.28 -11.95 -4.73
C PHE A 156 14.19 -10.73 -3.81
N THR A 157 13.72 -9.63 -4.37
CA THR A 157 13.45 -8.42 -3.60
C THR A 157 12.03 -7.95 -3.86
N ASN A 158 11.37 -7.40 -2.82
CA ASN A 158 10.10 -6.68 -2.96
C ASN A 158 10.28 -5.22 -2.56
N SER A 159 9.48 -4.39 -3.19
CA SER A 159 9.45 -2.96 -2.91
C SER A 159 8.38 -2.66 -1.87
N PRO A 160 8.70 -1.95 -0.77
CA PRO A 160 7.67 -1.50 0.15
C PRO A 160 6.71 -0.53 -0.57
N ASP A 161 5.42 -0.71 -0.34
CA ASP A 161 4.38 0.11 -0.94
C ASP A 161 4.52 1.57 -0.52
N GLY A 162 4.07 2.46 -1.40
CA GLY A 162 4.06 3.89 -1.14
C GLY A 162 2.70 4.40 -0.71
N SER A 163 2.62 5.69 -0.39
CA SER A 163 1.38 6.36 0.00
C SER A 163 1.21 7.68 -0.74
N LEU A 164 -0.04 8.10 -0.90
CA LEU A 164 -0.44 9.39 -1.44
C LEU A 164 -1.19 10.18 -0.38
N LEU A 165 -0.79 11.43 -0.15
CA LEU A 165 -1.51 12.41 0.66
C LEU A 165 -1.98 13.56 -0.23
N ILE A 166 -3.27 13.76 -0.31
CA ILE A 166 -3.89 14.91 -1.00
C ILE A 166 -4.33 15.91 0.05
N ARG A 167 -3.97 17.16 -0.14
CA ARG A 167 -4.40 18.29 0.69
C ARG A 167 -5.23 19.25 -0.13
N LYS A 168 -6.41 19.58 0.38
CA LYS A 168 -7.33 20.54 -0.23
C LYS A 168 -7.39 21.81 0.59
N VAL A 169 -7.06 22.95 -0.02
CA VAL A 169 -6.99 24.25 0.68
C VAL A 169 -7.67 25.35 -0.11
N CYS A 170 -8.02 26.44 0.60
CA CYS A 170 -8.53 27.66 -0.01
C CYS A 170 -7.38 28.40 -0.73
N SER A 171 -7.61 28.85 -1.97
CA SER A 171 -6.58 29.51 -2.78
C SER A 171 -6.16 30.88 -2.24
N VAL A 172 -7.09 31.62 -1.63
CA VAL A 172 -6.84 32.97 -1.07
C VAL A 172 -6.35 32.93 0.38
N ASN A 173 -6.55 31.81 1.08
CA ASN A 173 -6.03 31.56 2.42
C ASN A 173 -5.63 30.10 2.58
N PRO A 174 -4.39 29.71 2.20
CA PRO A 174 -3.95 28.33 2.24
C PRO A 174 -3.92 27.67 3.63
N GLY A 175 -4.05 28.45 4.69
CA GLY A 175 -4.22 27.93 6.06
C GLY A 175 -5.62 27.36 6.33
N VAL A 176 -6.58 27.62 5.44
CA VAL A 176 -7.94 27.06 5.53
C VAL A 176 -8.01 25.81 4.68
N THR A 177 -8.20 24.66 5.33
CA THR A 177 -8.40 23.35 4.70
C THR A 177 -9.86 23.17 4.32
N LEU A 178 -10.12 22.37 3.27
CA LEU A 178 -11.44 22.23 2.67
C LEU A 178 -11.90 20.77 2.71
N ALA A 179 -12.88 20.49 3.55
CA ALA A 179 -13.53 19.18 3.66
C ALA A 179 -14.55 18.95 2.53
N ASN A 180 -14.88 17.67 2.28
CA ASN A 180 -15.90 17.22 1.32
C ASN A 180 -15.64 17.58 -0.15
N ALA A 181 -14.41 17.88 -0.53
CA ALA A 181 -14.01 17.91 -1.93
C ALA A 181 -13.92 16.47 -2.46
N GLU A 182 -14.52 16.19 -3.62
CA GLU A 182 -14.50 14.85 -4.21
C GLU A 182 -13.43 14.77 -5.31
N PHE A 183 -12.68 13.67 -5.28
CA PHE A 183 -11.62 13.39 -6.24
C PHE A 183 -11.80 12.02 -6.88
N LYS A 184 -11.49 11.94 -8.17
CA LYS A 184 -11.24 10.69 -8.88
C LYS A 184 -9.74 10.43 -8.92
N ILE A 185 -9.35 9.24 -8.44
CA ILE A 185 -7.95 8.84 -8.28
C ILE A 185 -7.76 7.49 -8.99
N MET A 186 -6.80 7.42 -9.89
CA MET A 186 -6.50 6.22 -10.68
C MET A 186 -5.02 6.16 -11.05
N TYR A 187 -4.53 4.98 -11.34
CA TYR A 187 -3.24 4.83 -12.00
C TYR A 187 -3.29 5.36 -13.45
N SER A 188 -2.13 5.73 -13.99
CA SER A 188 -2.02 6.25 -15.36
C SER A 188 -2.43 5.25 -16.45
N ASP A 189 -2.49 3.95 -16.13
CA ASP A 189 -3.01 2.90 -17.00
C ASP A 189 -4.54 2.76 -16.96
N GLY A 190 -5.23 3.64 -16.20
CA GLY A 190 -6.68 3.66 -16.05
C GLY A 190 -7.22 2.77 -14.93
N THR A 191 -6.37 1.99 -14.25
CA THR A 191 -6.78 1.16 -13.11
C THR A 191 -7.23 2.06 -11.96
N LEU A 192 -8.45 1.83 -11.47
CA LEU A 192 -9.01 2.56 -10.34
C LEU A 192 -8.35 2.12 -9.04
N ILE A 193 -8.18 3.05 -8.10
CA ILE A 193 -7.55 2.80 -6.81
C ILE A 193 -8.64 2.59 -5.75
N GLY A 194 -8.49 1.52 -4.96
CA GLY A 194 -9.37 1.16 -3.84
C GLY A 194 -10.77 0.67 -4.26
N ASP A 195 -11.58 0.36 -3.25
CA ASP A 195 -12.92 -0.26 -3.40
C ASP A 195 -14.02 0.75 -3.75
N THR A 196 -13.69 2.05 -3.81
CA THR A 196 -14.62 3.16 -4.04
C THR A 196 -14.74 3.55 -5.51
N ASN A 197 -14.35 2.69 -6.45
CA ASN A 197 -14.22 3.02 -7.87
C ASN A 197 -13.31 4.25 -8.12
N GLY A 198 -12.30 4.43 -7.28
CA GLY A 198 -11.38 5.56 -7.35
C GLY A 198 -11.97 6.90 -6.88
N ILE A 199 -13.13 6.91 -6.23
CA ILE A 199 -13.79 8.13 -5.72
C ILE A 199 -13.48 8.29 -4.23
N TYR A 200 -12.90 9.43 -3.89
CA TYR A 200 -12.51 9.79 -2.53
C TYR A 200 -12.98 11.19 -2.18
N ARG A 201 -13.22 11.43 -0.89
CA ARG A 201 -13.59 12.76 -0.39
C ARG A 201 -12.62 13.20 0.70
N THR A 202 -12.28 14.49 0.71
CA THR A 202 -11.48 15.07 1.78
C THR A 202 -12.22 15.04 3.11
N ASP A 203 -11.50 14.67 4.16
CA ASP A 203 -11.98 14.63 5.54
C ASP A 203 -12.15 16.04 6.14
N GLU A 204 -12.40 16.12 7.44
CA GLU A 204 -12.56 17.39 8.19
C GLU A 204 -11.28 18.24 8.21
N HIS A 205 -10.11 17.64 7.97
CA HIS A 205 -8.82 18.31 7.85
C HIS A 205 -8.48 18.71 6.42
N GLY A 206 -9.38 18.42 5.45
CA GLY A 206 -9.14 18.68 4.03
C GLY A 206 -8.16 17.70 3.41
N GLU A 207 -8.02 16.49 3.95
CA GLU A 207 -7.04 15.50 3.51
C GLU A 207 -7.69 14.22 2.98
N ILE A 208 -7.01 13.58 2.01
CA ILE A 208 -7.23 12.19 1.59
C ILE A 208 -5.88 11.50 1.72
N ARG A 209 -5.84 10.39 2.48
CA ARG A 209 -4.67 9.52 2.57
C ARG A 209 -4.99 8.16 1.97
N ILE A 210 -4.09 7.69 1.09
CA ILE A 210 -4.18 6.38 0.46
C ILE A 210 -2.83 5.68 0.66
N ASP A 211 -2.85 4.55 1.32
CA ASP A 211 -1.69 3.69 1.56
C ASP A 211 -1.75 2.46 0.62
N GLY A 212 -0.68 1.66 0.56
CA GLY A 212 -0.65 0.44 -0.24
C GLY A 212 -0.58 0.68 -1.75
N LEU A 213 0.00 1.80 -2.19
CA LEU A 213 0.13 2.13 -3.60
C LEU A 213 1.41 1.54 -4.20
N LYS A 214 1.30 0.97 -5.40
CA LYS A 214 2.40 0.31 -6.11
C LYS A 214 3.50 1.29 -6.47
N PRO A 215 4.73 1.09 -5.98
CA PRO A 215 5.87 1.95 -6.30
C PRO A 215 6.19 1.97 -7.79
N GLY A 216 6.74 3.09 -8.28
CA GLY A 216 7.07 3.27 -9.69
C GLY A 216 5.88 3.60 -10.59
N LYS A 217 4.65 3.31 -10.17
CA LYS A 217 3.42 3.68 -10.90
C LYS A 217 3.13 5.17 -10.73
N SER A 218 2.56 5.76 -11.78
CA SER A 218 2.05 7.14 -11.74
C SER A 218 0.56 7.13 -11.41
N VAL A 219 0.14 8.03 -10.53
CA VAL A 219 -1.25 8.23 -10.11
C VAL A 219 -1.72 9.57 -10.62
N ILE A 220 -2.92 9.58 -11.22
CA ILE A 220 -3.63 10.77 -11.69
C ILE A 220 -4.74 11.08 -10.70
N VAL A 221 -4.78 12.33 -10.24
CA VAL A 221 -5.76 12.85 -9.30
C VAL A 221 -6.51 14.00 -9.95
N THR A 222 -7.83 13.90 -10.01
CA THR A 222 -8.71 14.91 -10.62
C THR A 222 -9.84 15.26 -9.65
N GLU A 223 -10.04 16.53 -9.37
CA GLU A 223 -11.20 16.97 -8.59
C GLU A 223 -12.48 16.83 -9.44
N THR A 224 -13.48 16.13 -8.90
CA THR A 224 -14.78 15.92 -9.56
C THR A 224 -15.89 16.76 -8.96
N GLN A 225 -15.75 17.17 -7.69
CA GLN A 225 -16.69 18.07 -7.03
C GLN A 225 -15.99 18.96 -6.01
N ALA A 226 -16.17 20.28 -6.13
CA ALA A 226 -15.69 21.22 -5.14
C ALA A 226 -16.57 21.23 -3.87
N PRO A 227 -16.03 21.61 -2.71
CA PRO A 227 -16.81 21.89 -1.52
C PRO A 227 -17.85 23.01 -1.77
N ALA A 228 -18.92 22.99 -0.99
CA ALA A 228 -19.93 24.06 -1.05
C ALA A 228 -19.28 25.46 -0.84
N GLY A 229 -19.65 26.42 -1.69
CA GLY A 229 -19.10 27.78 -1.63
C GLY A 229 -17.76 27.97 -2.35
N PHE A 230 -17.25 26.95 -3.03
CA PHE A 230 -15.99 27.02 -3.78
C PHE A 230 -16.17 26.69 -5.26
N MET A 231 -15.25 27.19 -6.07
CA MET A 231 -15.12 26.84 -7.49
C MET A 231 -14.34 25.55 -7.64
N ILE A 232 -14.76 24.67 -8.54
CA ILE A 232 -14.02 23.48 -8.89
C ILE A 232 -12.76 23.83 -9.70
N ASP A 233 -11.64 23.17 -9.40
CA ASP A 233 -10.45 23.14 -10.25
C ASP A 233 -10.38 21.79 -10.95
N THR A 234 -10.69 21.76 -12.24
CA THR A 234 -10.69 20.53 -13.03
C THR A 234 -9.30 20.11 -13.52
N GLN A 235 -8.25 20.84 -13.17
CA GLN A 235 -6.89 20.49 -13.54
C GLN A 235 -6.43 19.24 -12.78
N SER A 236 -6.12 18.19 -13.53
CA SER A 236 -5.56 16.96 -12.95
C SER A 236 -4.08 17.17 -12.58
N GLN A 237 -3.67 16.56 -11.47
CA GLN A 237 -2.26 16.44 -11.10
C GLN A 237 -1.82 14.98 -11.20
N THR A 238 -0.58 14.76 -11.63
CA THR A 238 0.00 13.43 -11.73
C THR A 238 1.25 13.35 -10.86
N VAL A 239 1.39 12.25 -10.12
CA VAL A 239 2.56 11.99 -9.27
C VAL A 239 2.99 10.54 -9.38
N GLN A 240 4.31 10.30 -9.34
CA GLN A 240 4.87 8.96 -9.27
C GLN A 240 4.98 8.51 -7.81
N ILE A 241 4.47 7.32 -7.51
CA ILE A 241 4.56 6.69 -6.19
C ILE A 241 6.00 6.23 -5.96
N LYS A 242 6.52 6.52 -4.76
CA LYS A 242 7.88 6.17 -4.34
C LYS A 242 7.85 5.08 -3.28
N GLU A 243 8.82 4.18 -3.36
CA GLU A 243 9.01 3.07 -2.43
C GLU A 243 9.03 3.55 -0.97
N GLY A 244 8.17 2.98 -0.12
CA GLY A 244 8.11 3.23 1.32
C GLY A 244 7.91 4.70 1.72
N ARG A 245 7.46 5.56 0.80
CA ARG A 245 7.31 7.01 1.06
C ARG A 245 5.91 7.51 0.76
N THR A 246 5.52 8.51 1.52
CA THR A 246 4.33 9.32 1.23
C THR A 246 4.69 10.43 0.25
N VAL A 247 4.04 10.46 -0.91
CA VAL A 247 4.07 11.59 -1.84
C VAL A 247 2.86 12.47 -1.59
N SER A 248 2.98 13.79 -1.77
CA SER A 248 1.91 14.74 -1.45
C SER A 248 1.54 15.60 -2.64
N LEU A 249 0.23 15.85 -2.81
CA LEU A 249 -0.35 16.77 -3.76
C LEU A 249 -1.19 17.80 -3.02
N THR A 250 -1.18 19.05 -3.50
CA THR A 250 -2.03 20.12 -2.95
C THR A 250 -2.91 20.70 -4.05
N PHE A 251 -4.22 20.65 -3.82
CA PHE A 251 -5.24 21.26 -4.66
C PHE A 251 -5.82 22.49 -3.99
N LYS A 252 -6.10 23.53 -4.79
CA LYS A 252 -6.59 24.81 -4.30
C LYS A 252 -7.92 25.16 -4.96
N ASN A 253 -8.94 25.52 -4.17
CA ASN A 253 -10.17 26.06 -4.72
C ASN A 253 -10.33 27.52 -4.34
N GLN A 254 -10.86 28.28 -5.28
CA GLN A 254 -11.22 29.68 -5.08
C GLN A 254 -12.60 29.78 -4.43
N PRO A 255 -12.78 30.54 -3.34
CA PRO A 255 -14.10 30.76 -2.79
C PRO A 255 -14.96 31.57 -3.77
N LYS A 256 -16.24 31.23 -3.84
CA LYS A 256 -17.24 31.99 -4.57
C LYS A 256 -17.55 33.30 -3.84
N GLY A 257 -17.89 34.33 -4.59
CA GLY A 257 -18.27 35.63 -4.06
C GLY A 257 -19.71 35.70 -3.55
N SER A 258 -20.07 36.85 -2.96
CA SER A 258 -21.45 37.14 -2.61
C SER A 258 -21.71 38.65 -2.77
N ILE A 259 -22.97 39.02 -3.04
CA ILE A 259 -23.46 40.38 -3.10
C ILE A 259 -24.57 40.53 -2.08
N ILE A 260 -24.54 41.64 -1.33
CA ILE A 260 -25.67 42.12 -0.51
C ILE A 260 -26.12 43.43 -1.11
N ILE A 261 -27.39 43.51 -1.51
CA ILE A 261 -28.04 44.71 -1.96
C ILE A 261 -28.91 45.21 -0.80
N GLN A 262 -28.68 46.44 -0.36
CA GLN A 262 -29.46 47.08 0.69
C GLN A 262 -30.29 48.22 0.07
N LYS A 263 -31.62 48.22 0.32
CA LYS A 263 -32.51 49.26 -0.07
C LYS A 263 -33.01 50.00 1.18
N ARG A 264 -32.78 51.31 1.20
CA ARG A 264 -33.14 52.18 2.33
C ARG A 264 -33.85 53.44 1.86
N ASP A 265 -34.68 54.01 2.69
CA ASP A 265 -35.25 55.30 2.54
C ASP A 265 -34.15 56.41 2.65
N SER A 266 -34.14 57.34 1.70
CA SER A 266 -33.06 58.34 1.62
C SER A 266 -33.09 59.42 2.72
N GLN A 267 -34.22 59.60 3.38
CA GLN A 267 -34.39 60.63 4.41
C GLN A 267 -34.31 60.04 5.84
N THR A 268 -34.94 58.85 6.01
CA THR A 268 -35.05 58.24 7.33
C THR A 268 -34.04 57.14 7.59
N ASN A 269 -33.33 56.71 6.55
CA ASN A 269 -32.43 55.55 6.53
C ASN A 269 -33.08 54.22 6.96
N GLN A 270 -34.42 54.16 6.99
CA GLN A 270 -35.16 52.96 7.31
C GLN A 270 -35.07 51.92 6.17
N PRO A 271 -35.07 50.59 6.46
CA PRO A 271 -35.07 49.58 5.44
C PRO A 271 -36.36 49.57 4.65
N LEU A 272 -36.27 49.33 3.32
CA LEU A 272 -37.43 49.26 2.43
C LEU A 272 -37.57 47.85 1.87
N ALA A 273 -38.61 47.17 2.32
CA ALA A 273 -38.99 45.86 1.80
C ALA A 273 -39.72 45.92 0.50
N GLY A 274 -39.69 44.85 -0.31
CA GLY A 274 -40.44 44.68 -1.51
C GLY A 274 -39.91 45.41 -2.75
N ALA A 275 -38.77 46.09 -2.64
CA ALA A 275 -38.13 46.70 -3.81
C ALA A 275 -37.57 45.63 -4.76
N GLU A 276 -37.83 45.77 -6.03
CA GLU A 276 -37.41 44.84 -7.06
C GLU A 276 -36.10 45.23 -7.73
N PHE A 277 -35.23 44.26 -7.90
CA PHE A 277 -33.94 44.43 -8.56
C PHE A 277 -33.73 43.34 -9.57
N ARG A 278 -33.20 43.66 -10.73
CA ARG A 278 -32.62 42.68 -11.67
C ARG A 278 -31.12 42.64 -11.45
N VAL A 279 -30.57 41.43 -11.26
CA VAL A 279 -29.13 41.24 -11.11
C VAL A 279 -28.62 40.46 -12.28
N THR A 280 -27.67 41.01 -12.99
CA THR A 280 -27.01 40.35 -14.14
C THR A 280 -25.49 40.48 -14.01
N THR A 281 -24.75 39.65 -14.73
CA THR A 281 -23.33 39.90 -14.98
C THR A 281 -23.17 41.14 -15.84
N ALA A 282 -21.96 41.67 -15.95
CA ALA A 282 -21.64 42.80 -16.85
C ALA A 282 -21.92 42.43 -18.32
N ALA A 283 -21.91 41.18 -18.69
CA ALA A 283 -22.26 40.67 -20.02
C ALA A 283 -23.78 40.49 -20.22
N GLY A 284 -24.61 40.82 -19.21
CA GLY A 284 -26.06 40.77 -19.29
C GLY A 284 -26.68 39.39 -18.97
N CYS A 285 -25.91 38.39 -18.54
CA CYS A 285 -26.45 37.11 -18.11
C CYS A 285 -27.16 37.23 -16.76
N GLU A 286 -28.34 36.65 -16.62
CA GLU A 286 -29.10 36.65 -15.35
C GLU A 286 -28.39 35.84 -14.28
N VAL A 287 -28.54 36.25 -13.01
CA VAL A 287 -27.99 35.60 -11.84
C VAL A 287 -29.16 35.07 -11.01
N GLY A 288 -29.14 33.79 -10.61
CA GLY A 288 -30.11 33.19 -9.68
C GLY A 288 -29.76 33.46 -8.22
N LEU A 289 -30.70 33.18 -7.28
CA LEU A 289 -30.51 33.33 -5.84
C LEU A 289 -29.36 32.45 -5.29
N ASP A 290 -29.10 31.34 -5.96
CA ASP A 290 -27.99 30.42 -5.66
C ASP A 290 -26.66 30.87 -6.25
N GLY A 291 -26.62 32.04 -6.90
CA GLY A 291 -25.43 32.57 -7.57
C GLY A 291 -25.10 31.91 -8.91
N VAL A 292 -25.96 31.01 -9.40
CA VAL A 292 -25.75 30.37 -10.71
C VAL A 292 -26.14 31.34 -11.84
N ILE A 293 -25.22 31.50 -12.79
CA ILE A 293 -25.38 32.37 -13.93
C ILE A 293 -26.21 31.64 -15.01
N GLY A 294 -27.24 32.33 -15.54
CA GLY A 294 -28.09 31.79 -16.63
C GLY A 294 -29.23 30.85 -16.18
N THR A 295 -29.43 30.65 -14.87
CA THR A 295 -30.56 29.89 -14.33
C THR A 295 -31.47 30.78 -13.47
N SER A 296 -32.76 30.74 -13.77
CA SER A 296 -33.78 31.53 -13.08
C SER A 296 -34.63 30.70 -12.12
N SER A 297 -34.10 29.58 -11.59
CA SER A 297 -34.92 28.61 -10.84
C SER A 297 -35.50 29.10 -9.51
N LEU A 298 -35.02 30.23 -8.98
CA LEU A 298 -35.44 30.79 -7.69
C LEU A 298 -35.95 32.24 -7.80
N THR A 299 -36.01 32.80 -9.00
CA THR A 299 -36.55 34.14 -9.25
C THR A 299 -37.47 34.11 -10.44
N GLN A 300 -38.56 34.82 -10.40
CA GLN A 300 -39.35 35.06 -11.59
C GLN A 300 -38.61 36.06 -12.49
N ASN A 301 -38.07 35.58 -13.60
CA ASN A 301 -37.39 36.39 -14.64
C ASN A 301 -36.15 37.17 -14.12
N GLY A 302 -35.33 36.59 -13.24
CA GLY A 302 -34.12 37.25 -12.68
C GLY A 302 -34.42 38.45 -11.79
N ILE A 303 -35.63 38.59 -11.28
CA ILE A 303 -36.06 39.67 -10.38
C ILE A 303 -35.98 39.21 -8.94
N PHE A 304 -35.24 39.93 -8.13
CA PHE A 304 -35.09 39.76 -6.69
C PHE A 304 -35.89 40.82 -5.95
N ARG A 305 -36.46 40.50 -4.81
CA ARG A 305 -37.13 41.43 -3.92
C ARG A 305 -36.44 41.60 -2.58
N THR A 306 -36.34 42.80 -2.07
CA THR A 306 -35.81 43.05 -0.72
C THR A 306 -36.75 42.49 0.33
N ASP A 307 -36.17 41.86 1.35
CA ASP A 307 -36.88 41.32 2.52
C ASP A 307 -37.28 42.43 3.50
N SER A 308 -37.81 42.06 4.68
CA SER A 308 -38.19 43.01 5.73
C SER A 308 -37.09 43.84 6.29
N SER A 309 -35.82 43.45 6.15
CA SER A 309 -34.63 44.21 6.49
C SER A 309 -34.12 45.12 5.36
N GLY A 310 -34.85 45.13 4.22
CA GLY A 310 -34.48 45.88 3.03
C GLY A 310 -33.29 45.27 2.29
N GLU A 311 -33.03 43.96 2.43
CA GLU A 311 -31.84 43.28 1.89
C GLU A 311 -32.18 42.23 0.86
N ILE A 312 -31.27 42.03 -0.09
CA ILE A 312 -31.16 40.87 -0.98
C ILE A 312 -29.76 40.31 -0.80
N LYS A 313 -29.62 39.06 -0.46
CA LYS A 313 -28.34 38.36 -0.36
C LYS A 313 -28.21 37.29 -1.44
N ILE A 314 -27.21 37.42 -2.31
CA ILE A 314 -26.89 36.46 -3.37
C ILE A 314 -25.51 35.86 -3.02
N THR A 315 -25.46 34.55 -2.89
CA THR A 315 -24.24 33.81 -2.51
C THR A 315 -23.78 32.90 -3.65
N ASN A 316 -22.59 32.34 -3.53
CA ASN A 316 -22.03 31.37 -4.48
C ASN A 316 -21.76 31.92 -5.89
N LEU A 317 -21.52 33.22 -6.01
CA LEU A 317 -21.18 33.86 -7.27
C LEU A 317 -19.81 33.39 -7.76
N ALA A 318 -19.74 32.92 -9.00
CA ALA A 318 -18.47 32.71 -9.67
C ALA A 318 -17.75 34.04 -9.90
N PRO A 319 -16.42 34.13 -9.77
CA PRO A 319 -15.64 35.33 -10.07
C PRO A 319 -15.68 35.71 -11.56
#